data_36ef27d957bba5ef837a4e11f85f9057
#
_entry.id   36ef27d957bba5ef837a4e11f85f9057
#
_cell.length_a   1.000
_cell.length_b   1.000
_cell.length_c   1.000
_cell.angle_alpha   90.00
_cell.angle_beta   90.00
_cell.angle_gamma   90.00
#
_symmetry.space_group_name_H-M   'P 1'
#
loop_
_entity.id
_entity.type
_entity.pdbx_description
1 polymer ?
#
loop_
_entity_poly.entity_id
_entity_poly.type
_entity_poly.pdbx_seq_one_letter_code
_entity_poly.pdbx_strand_id
1 'polypeptide(L)'
;GDIIIVTMLFMEPHINAVSDALAARRDHCDALVCCMSAPEVMQYTRMGRFTMDSEPSGPIALLKRLRGTPKDGKPAATGERQLAMLRRLPRILRFIPGTAQDVRTYFLTLQYWLAGSEDNLARMVNLLVQRYAAGPRAVLRQIAREQPPIEYPDVGIYQMEGRQRIVDSADGIAEPEEHSGTVG
;
A
#
# COMPACT_ATOMS: atom_id res chain seq x y z
N GLY A 1 20.83 2.30 -5.65
CA GLY A 1 19.80 2.02 -4.69
C GLY A 1 18.48 2.47 -5.25
N ASP A 2 17.50 1.62 -5.17
CA ASP A 2 16.21 1.86 -5.79
C ASP A 2 15.13 1.38 -4.84
N ILE A 3 13.94 1.92 -4.99
CA ILE A 3 12.74 1.40 -4.34
C ILE A 3 12.06 0.48 -5.35
N ILE A 4 11.85 -0.77 -4.96
CA ILE A 4 11.23 -1.78 -5.80
C ILE A 4 9.86 -2.11 -5.19
N ILE A 5 8.82 -2.03 -6.01
CA ILE A 5 7.45 -2.37 -5.61
C ILE A 5 7.01 -3.55 -6.47
N VAL A 6 6.57 -4.62 -5.83
CA VAL A 6 6.09 -5.85 -6.48
C VAL A 6 4.65 -6.10 -6.02
N THR A 7 3.73 -6.18 -6.97
CA THR A 7 2.32 -6.41 -6.69
C THR A 7 1.70 -7.38 -7.67
N MET A 8 0.66 -8.08 -7.25
CA MET A 8 -0.20 -8.93 -8.09
C MET A 8 0.53 -10.12 -8.76
N LEU A 9 1.62 -10.60 -8.16
CA LEU A 9 2.35 -11.78 -8.61
C LEU A 9 1.81 -13.04 -7.92
N PHE A 10 1.00 -13.82 -8.65
CA PHE A 10 0.37 -15.06 -8.14
C PHE A 10 0.69 -16.28 -8.98
N MET A 11 1.10 -16.09 -10.26
CA MET A 11 1.35 -17.20 -11.19
C MET A 11 2.78 -17.71 -11.04
N GLU A 12 2.95 -19.00 -10.84
CA GLU A 12 4.25 -19.66 -10.62
C GLU A 12 5.30 -19.33 -11.71
N PRO A 13 4.98 -19.34 -13.02
CA PRO A 13 5.97 -18.95 -14.03
C PRO A 13 6.50 -17.52 -13.88
N HIS A 14 5.63 -16.58 -13.47
CA HIS A 14 6.02 -15.19 -13.26
C HIS A 14 6.83 -15.02 -11.96
N ILE A 15 6.47 -15.78 -10.92
CA ILE A 15 7.22 -15.80 -9.66
C ILE A 15 8.64 -16.31 -9.92
N ASN A 16 8.77 -17.46 -10.60
CA ASN A 16 10.07 -18.06 -10.89
C ASN A 16 10.95 -17.14 -11.76
N ALA A 17 10.34 -16.42 -12.72
CA ALA A 17 11.08 -15.50 -13.58
C ALA A 17 11.72 -14.30 -12.84
N VAL A 18 11.18 -13.90 -11.67
CA VAL A 18 11.67 -12.72 -10.94
C VAL A 18 12.33 -13.04 -9.61
N SER A 19 12.14 -14.25 -9.07
CA SER A 19 12.59 -14.61 -7.71
C SER A 19 14.09 -14.40 -7.49
N ASP A 20 14.94 -14.86 -8.39
CA ASP A 20 16.39 -14.71 -8.29
C ASP A 20 16.81 -13.23 -8.31
N ALA A 21 16.17 -12.43 -9.17
CA ALA A 21 16.42 -11.00 -9.25
C ALA A 21 15.97 -10.27 -7.97
N LEU A 22 14.83 -10.64 -7.40
CA LEU A 22 14.35 -10.07 -6.14
C LEU A 22 15.26 -10.45 -4.98
N ALA A 23 15.68 -11.71 -4.89
CA ALA A 23 16.63 -12.18 -3.88
C ALA A 23 17.95 -11.41 -3.97
N ALA A 24 18.53 -11.28 -5.16
CA ALA A 24 19.78 -10.57 -5.39
C ALA A 24 19.68 -9.06 -5.09
N ARG A 25 18.51 -8.44 -5.30
CA ARG A 25 18.32 -7.00 -5.07
C ARG A 25 17.91 -6.65 -3.64
N ARG A 26 17.35 -7.59 -2.89
CA ARG A 26 16.74 -7.37 -1.58
C ARG A 26 17.62 -6.55 -0.64
N ASP A 27 18.89 -6.91 -0.51
CA ASP A 27 19.82 -6.26 0.42
C ASP A 27 20.59 -5.08 -0.20
N HIS A 28 20.43 -4.84 -1.49
CA HIS A 28 21.13 -3.81 -2.26
C HIS A 28 20.25 -2.66 -2.74
N CYS A 29 18.95 -2.70 -2.47
CA CYS A 29 18.02 -1.60 -2.78
C CYS A 29 17.65 -0.82 -1.51
N ASP A 30 17.11 0.37 -1.66
CA ASP A 30 16.69 1.22 -0.54
C ASP A 30 15.48 0.63 0.18
N ALA A 31 14.53 0.07 -0.56
CA ALA A 31 13.41 -0.71 -0.05
C ALA A 31 12.89 -1.68 -1.13
N LEU A 32 12.48 -2.86 -0.70
CA LEU A 32 11.74 -3.83 -1.50
C LEU A 32 10.39 -4.11 -0.83
N VAL A 33 9.32 -3.73 -1.51
CA VAL A 33 7.95 -3.84 -1.00
C VAL A 33 7.18 -4.83 -1.86
N CYS A 34 6.89 -6.00 -1.32
CA CYS A 34 6.05 -6.99 -1.97
C CYS A 34 4.69 -7.02 -1.26
N CYS A 35 3.62 -6.70 -1.97
CA CYS A 35 2.29 -6.71 -1.41
C CYS A 35 1.28 -7.28 -2.41
N MET A 36 0.15 -7.77 -1.93
CA MET A 36 -0.90 -8.37 -2.77
C MET A 36 -0.34 -9.38 -3.78
N SER A 37 0.54 -10.26 -3.33
CA SER A 37 1.22 -11.28 -4.13
C SER A 37 1.25 -12.61 -3.37
N ALA A 38 1.70 -13.67 -4.02
CA ALA A 38 1.89 -14.97 -3.38
C ALA A 38 2.87 -14.90 -2.20
N PRO A 39 2.73 -15.74 -1.16
CA PRO A 39 3.60 -15.74 0.02
C PRO A 39 5.09 -15.84 -0.32
N GLU A 40 5.43 -16.60 -1.36
CA GLU A 40 6.79 -16.81 -1.85
C GLU A 40 7.43 -15.51 -2.37
N VAL A 41 6.61 -14.56 -2.82
CA VAL A 41 7.06 -13.23 -3.25
C VAL A 41 7.09 -12.28 -2.05
N MET A 42 6.07 -12.35 -1.20
CA MET A 42 5.94 -11.45 -0.06
C MET A 42 7.10 -11.58 0.94
N GLN A 43 7.72 -12.76 1.07
CA GLN A 43 8.89 -12.99 1.93
C GLN A 43 10.10 -12.12 1.56
N TYR A 44 10.21 -11.63 0.33
CA TYR A 44 11.30 -10.75 -0.09
C TYR A 44 11.16 -9.32 0.45
N THR A 45 10.01 -8.96 1.03
CA THR A 45 9.80 -7.61 1.57
C THR A 45 10.88 -7.24 2.58
N ARG A 46 11.51 -6.08 2.33
CA ARG A 46 12.46 -5.42 3.24
C ARG A 46 12.27 -3.90 3.17
N MET A 47 11.87 -3.30 4.27
CA MET A 47 11.60 -1.87 4.41
C MET A 47 12.25 -1.37 5.70
N GLY A 48 13.39 -0.74 5.60
CA GLY A 48 14.17 -0.36 6.76
C GLY A 48 14.55 -1.57 7.63
N ARG A 49 13.99 -1.65 8.84
CA ARG A 49 14.20 -2.78 9.77
C ARG A 49 13.10 -3.84 9.70
N PHE A 50 12.07 -3.60 8.91
CA PHE A 50 10.99 -4.56 8.72
C PHE A 50 11.29 -5.52 7.59
N THR A 51 11.18 -6.83 7.87
CA THR A 51 11.26 -7.93 6.90
C THR A 51 10.11 -8.91 7.13
N MET A 52 9.62 -9.54 6.06
CA MET A 52 8.51 -10.50 6.14
C MET A 52 8.96 -11.92 6.49
N ASP A 53 10.24 -12.23 6.30
CA ASP A 53 10.85 -13.52 6.62
C ASP A 53 11.23 -13.68 8.10
N SER A 54 11.18 -12.59 8.86
CA SER A 54 11.54 -12.60 10.28
C SER A 54 10.48 -13.32 11.12
N GLU A 55 10.94 -14.08 12.12
CA GLU A 55 10.06 -14.56 13.18
C GLU A 55 9.22 -13.40 13.75
N PRO A 56 7.94 -13.63 14.02
CA PRO A 56 7.05 -12.56 14.46
C PRO A 56 7.45 -12.06 15.86
N SER A 57 8.32 -11.07 15.86
CA SER A 57 8.78 -10.37 17.07
C SER A 57 8.27 -8.94 17.08
N GLY A 58 8.04 -8.39 18.25
CA GLY A 58 7.64 -6.99 18.42
C GLY A 58 6.28 -6.63 17.76
N PRO A 59 6.24 -5.62 16.86
CA PRO A 59 4.99 -5.14 16.26
C PRO A 59 4.21 -6.20 15.47
N ILE A 60 4.90 -7.17 14.86
CA ILE A 60 4.26 -8.26 14.11
C ILE A 60 3.63 -9.29 15.07
N ALA A 61 4.24 -9.57 16.20
CA ALA A 61 3.64 -10.40 17.25
C ALA A 61 2.37 -9.72 17.80
N LEU A 62 2.40 -8.40 17.97
CA LEU A 62 1.23 -7.62 18.36
C LEU A 62 0.12 -7.70 17.30
N LEU A 63 0.47 -7.64 16.03
CA LEU A 63 -0.45 -7.81 14.90
C LEU A 63 -1.09 -9.21 14.87
N LYS A 64 -0.31 -10.27 15.10
CA LYS A 64 -0.83 -11.63 15.22
C LYS A 64 -1.79 -11.75 16.41
N ARG A 65 -1.47 -11.13 17.55
CA ARG A 65 -2.35 -11.09 18.72
C ARG A 65 -3.65 -10.33 18.45
N LEU A 66 -3.58 -9.19 17.76
CA LEU A 66 -4.75 -8.38 17.39
C LEU A 66 -5.62 -9.06 16.32
N ARG A 67 -5.02 -9.87 15.45
CA ARG A 67 -5.75 -10.66 14.44
C ARG A 67 -6.59 -11.77 15.07
N GLY A 68 -6.33 -12.15 16.32
CA GLY A 68 -7.00 -13.25 17.02
C GLY A 68 -6.66 -14.60 16.38
N THR A 69 -6.17 -15.54 17.18
CA THR A 69 -6.19 -16.95 16.77
C THR A 69 -7.64 -17.37 16.59
N PRO A 70 -7.99 -18.10 15.51
CA PRO A 70 -9.28 -18.73 15.42
C PRO A 70 -9.40 -19.69 16.62
N LYS A 71 -10.09 -19.28 17.68
CA LYS A 71 -10.55 -20.20 18.70
C LYS A 71 -11.80 -20.85 18.13
N ASP A 72 -11.70 -22.16 18.00
CA ASP A 72 -12.76 -23.14 17.78
C ASP A 72 -14.13 -22.60 17.29
N GLY A 73 -14.42 -22.82 16.00
CA GLY A 73 -15.80 -22.83 15.48
C GLY A 73 -16.43 -21.48 15.16
N LYS A 74 -15.74 -20.33 15.26
CA LYS A 74 -16.27 -19.06 14.77
C LYS A 74 -15.80 -18.77 13.33
N PRO A 75 -16.71 -18.34 12.42
CA PRO A 75 -16.33 -18.03 11.05
C PRO A 75 -15.21 -16.99 11.05
N ALA A 76 -14.26 -17.19 10.16
CA ALA A 76 -13.18 -16.21 9.91
C ALA A 76 -13.79 -14.82 9.83
N ALA A 77 -13.14 -13.84 10.48
CA ALA A 77 -13.62 -12.47 10.49
C ALA A 77 -13.98 -12.06 9.07
N THR A 78 -15.22 -11.61 8.86
CA THR A 78 -15.75 -11.17 7.56
C THR A 78 -14.75 -10.23 6.92
N GLY A 79 -14.54 -10.30 5.59
CA GLY A 79 -13.56 -9.49 4.87
C GLY A 79 -13.62 -8.00 5.22
N GLU A 80 -14.83 -7.46 5.50
CA GLU A 80 -15.03 -6.10 6.00
C GLU A 80 -14.31 -5.81 7.32
N ARG A 81 -14.32 -6.76 8.27
CA ARG A 81 -13.60 -6.59 9.55
C ARG A 81 -12.09 -6.60 9.35
N GLN A 82 -11.61 -7.39 8.41
CA GLN A 82 -10.18 -7.41 8.04
C GLN A 82 -9.77 -6.09 7.39
N LEU A 83 -10.57 -5.56 6.45
CA LEU A 83 -10.34 -4.26 5.83
C LEU A 83 -10.41 -3.11 6.85
N ALA A 84 -11.40 -3.12 7.74
CA ALA A 84 -11.51 -2.13 8.81
C ALA A 84 -10.29 -2.16 9.75
N MET A 85 -9.76 -3.34 10.05
CA MET A 85 -8.54 -3.49 10.83
C MET A 85 -7.32 -2.93 10.08
N LEU A 86 -7.16 -3.24 8.80
CA LEU A 86 -6.08 -2.72 7.96
C LEU A 86 -6.10 -1.18 7.90
N ARG A 87 -7.27 -0.57 7.86
CA ARG A 87 -7.44 0.90 7.90
C ARG A 87 -7.06 1.51 9.26
N ARG A 88 -7.23 0.78 10.36
CA ARG A 88 -6.94 1.27 11.73
C ARG A 88 -5.48 1.10 12.13
N LEU A 89 -4.80 0.06 11.66
CA LEU A 89 -3.43 -0.27 12.05
C LEU A 89 -2.43 0.87 11.88
N PRO A 90 -2.35 1.59 10.74
CA PRO A 90 -1.41 2.70 10.59
C PRO A 90 -1.63 3.84 11.60
N ARG A 91 -2.86 4.03 12.06
CA ARG A 91 -3.19 5.06 13.07
C ARG A 91 -2.64 4.67 14.43
N ILE A 92 -2.77 3.40 14.80
CA ILE A 92 -2.25 2.86 16.08
C ILE A 92 -0.72 2.86 16.08
N LEU A 93 -0.09 2.40 15.00
CA LEU A 93 1.36 2.30 14.87
C LEU A 93 2.07 3.66 14.78
N ARG A 94 1.34 4.75 14.52
CA ARG A 94 1.90 6.10 14.38
C ARG A 94 2.72 6.54 15.60
N PHE A 95 2.32 6.12 16.78
CA PHE A 95 2.92 6.54 18.04
C PHE A 95 4.01 5.59 18.56
N ILE A 96 4.25 4.47 17.88
CA ILE A 96 5.25 3.48 18.27
C ILE A 96 6.51 3.71 17.43
N PRO A 97 7.66 4.07 18.03
CA PRO A 97 8.90 4.30 17.29
C PRO A 97 9.56 3.00 16.81
N GLY A 98 10.56 3.15 15.96
CA GLY A 98 11.40 2.04 15.48
C GLY A 98 10.74 1.23 14.37
N THR A 99 10.91 -0.08 14.37
CA THR A 99 10.39 -1.01 13.34
C THR A 99 8.88 -0.89 13.11
N ALA A 100 8.13 -0.42 14.12
CA ALA A 100 6.69 -0.18 13.97
C ALA A 100 6.37 0.87 12.90
N GLN A 101 7.27 1.82 12.65
CA GLN A 101 7.11 2.82 11.60
C GLN A 101 7.28 2.21 10.20
N ASP A 102 8.16 1.23 10.05
CA ASP A 102 8.32 0.49 8.80
C ASP A 102 7.10 -0.40 8.54
N VAL A 103 6.61 -1.09 9.56
CA VAL A 103 5.34 -1.84 9.51
C VAL A 103 4.16 -0.93 9.17
N ARG A 104 4.08 0.25 9.78
CA ARG A 104 3.08 1.27 9.45
C ARG A 104 3.15 1.65 7.98
N THR A 105 4.35 1.91 7.47
CA THR A 105 4.58 2.27 6.07
C THR A 105 4.13 1.14 5.13
N TYR A 106 4.41 -0.11 5.47
CA TYR A 106 3.92 -1.27 4.72
C TYR A 106 2.39 -1.29 4.62
N PHE A 107 1.67 -1.10 5.73
CA PHE A 107 0.20 -1.07 5.72
C PHE A 107 -0.37 0.15 5.00
N LEU A 108 0.29 1.30 5.06
CA LEU A 108 -0.10 2.46 4.25
C LEU A 108 0.10 2.18 2.76
N THR A 109 1.20 1.56 2.37
CA THR A 109 1.44 1.14 0.97
C THR A 109 0.30 0.25 0.48
N LEU A 110 -0.12 -0.71 1.30
CA LEU A 110 -1.25 -1.58 0.99
C LEU A 110 -2.57 -0.80 0.87
N GLN A 111 -2.82 0.19 1.74
CA GLN A 111 -4.03 1.02 1.66
C GLN A 111 -4.07 1.86 0.38
N TYR A 112 -2.97 2.52 0.01
CA TYR A 112 -2.89 3.28 -1.23
C TYR A 112 -3.13 2.38 -2.45
N TRP A 113 -2.51 1.21 -2.46
CA TRP A 113 -2.67 0.23 -3.54
C TRP A 113 -4.12 -0.23 -3.69
N LEU A 114 -4.78 -0.58 -2.58
CA LEU A 114 -6.18 -1.03 -2.56
C LEU A 114 -7.16 0.07 -2.96
N ALA A 115 -6.84 1.33 -2.67
CA ALA A 115 -7.64 2.47 -3.10
C ALA A 115 -7.53 2.75 -4.61
N GLY A 116 -6.43 2.34 -5.26
CA GLY A 116 -6.28 2.16 -6.70
C GLY A 116 -6.35 3.39 -7.59
N SER A 117 -6.43 4.62 -7.06
CA SER A 117 -6.42 5.83 -7.89
C SER A 117 -5.00 6.30 -8.21
N GLU A 118 -4.84 7.06 -9.29
CA GLU A 118 -3.56 7.68 -9.67
C GLU A 118 -2.99 8.51 -8.52
N ASP A 119 -3.84 9.31 -7.86
CA ASP A 119 -3.44 10.12 -6.71
C ASP A 119 -2.92 9.26 -5.55
N ASN A 120 -3.58 8.15 -5.27
CA ASN A 120 -3.14 7.23 -4.21
C ASN A 120 -1.84 6.53 -4.58
N LEU A 121 -1.64 6.14 -5.83
CA LEU A 121 -0.37 5.59 -6.31
C LEU A 121 0.76 6.62 -6.22
N ALA A 122 0.51 7.87 -6.60
CA ALA A 122 1.48 8.96 -6.45
C ALA A 122 1.83 9.22 -4.97
N ARG A 123 0.83 9.20 -4.07
CA ARG A 123 1.04 9.32 -2.61
C ARG A 123 1.82 8.15 -2.04
N MET A 124 1.59 6.94 -2.53
CA MET A 124 2.34 5.74 -2.18
C MET A 124 3.83 5.90 -2.53
N VAL A 125 4.11 6.32 -3.76
CA VAL A 125 5.50 6.57 -4.20
C VAL A 125 6.15 7.65 -3.35
N ASN A 126 5.46 8.77 -3.10
CA ASN A 126 5.95 9.84 -2.25
C ASN A 126 6.26 9.37 -0.83
N LEU A 127 5.40 8.54 -0.23
CA LEU A 127 5.65 7.95 1.09
C LEU A 127 6.92 7.10 1.09
N LEU A 128 7.06 6.20 0.11
CA LEU A 128 8.22 5.31 0.03
C LEU A 128 9.52 6.08 -0.21
N VAL A 129 9.50 7.07 -1.11
CA VAL A 129 10.66 7.96 -1.36
C VAL A 129 11.03 8.73 -0.11
N GLN A 130 10.06 9.35 0.56
CA GLN A 130 10.31 10.11 1.78
C GLN A 130 10.95 9.25 2.88
N ARG A 131 10.54 8.00 2.99
CA ARG A 131 11.00 7.10 4.05
C ARG A 131 12.33 6.43 3.74
N TYR A 132 12.54 5.99 2.49
CA TYR A 132 13.60 5.04 2.18
C TYR A 132 14.61 5.52 1.16
N ALA A 133 14.34 6.56 0.34
CA ALA A 133 15.32 7.02 -0.64
C ALA A 133 16.67 7.31 0.03
N ALA A 134 17.75 6.70 -0.47
CA ALA A 134 19.07 6.78 0.12
C ALA A 134 20.15 7.12 -0.92
N GLY A 135 21.39 7.24 -0.48
CA GLY A 135 22.52 7.59 -1.34
C GLY A 135 22.29 8.93 -2.06
N PRO A 136 22.64 9.03 -3.35
CA PRO A 136 22.48 10.26 -4.13
C PRO A 136 21.02 10.77 -4.21
N ARG A 137 20.03 9.87 -4.03
CA ARG A 137 18.61 10.19 -4.08
C ARG A 137 18.02 10.63 -2.75
N ALA A 138 18.81 10.64 -1.67
CA ALA A 138 18.33 11.08 -0.36
C ALA A 138 17.74 12.51 -0.36
N VAL A 139 18.17 13.36 -1.29
CA VAL A 139 17.64 14.71 -1.49
C VAL A 139 16.13 14.69 -1.80
N LEU A 140 15.63 13.65 -2.45
CA LEU A 140 14.21 13.50 -2.79
C LEU A 140 13.32 13.36 -1.55
N ARG A 141 13.87 12.92 -0.40
CA ARG A 141 13.13 12.85 0.87
C ARG A 141 12.64 14.19 1.36
N GLN A 142 13.31 15.28 0.97
CA GLN A 142 12.93 16.65 1.34
C GLN A 142 11.78 17.16 0.49
N ILE A 143 11.64 16.65 -0.72
CA ILE A 143 10.61 17.07 -1.69
C ILE A 143 9.36 16.21 -1.52
N ALA A 144 9.53 14.90 -1.37
CA ALA A 144 8.43 13.97 -1.18
C ALA A 144 7.73 14.19 0.18
N ARG A 145 6.41 14.26 0.17
CA ARG A 145 5.61 14.47 1.39
C ARG A 145 4.59 13.38 1.57
N GLU A 146 4.57 12.81 2.78
CA GLU A 146 3.52 11.88 3.18
C GLU A 146 2.17 12.62 3.21
N GLN A 147 1.18 12.08 2.53
CA GLN A 147 -0.22 12.51 2.58
C GLN A 147 -1.07 11.29 2.93
N PRO A 148 -2.20 11.44 3.63
CA PRO A 148 -3.05 10.30 3.93
C PRO A 148 -3.64 9.71 2.65
N PRO A 149 -4.01 8.40 2.62
CA PRO A 149 -4.77 7.84 1.52
C PRO A 149 -6.08 8.59 1.30
N ILE A 150 -6.46 8.76 0.03
CA ILE A 150 -7.79 9.22 -0.32
C ILE A 150 -8.72 8.03 -0.14
N GLU A 151 -9.70 8.18 0.74
CA GLU A 151 -10.74 7.18 0.95
C GLU A 151 -11.90 7.48 0.00
N TYR A 152 -12.34 6.46 -0.72
CA TYR A 152 -13.53 6.54 -1.58
C TYR A 152 -14.70 5.84 -0.88
N PRO A 153 -15.95 6.23 -1.17
CA PRO A 153 -17.11 5.54 -0.67
C PRO A 153 -17.16 4.10 -1.20
N ASP A 154 -17.72 3.18 -0.42
CA ASP A 154 -17.85 1.76 -0.82
C ASP A 154 -18.79 1.58 -2.02
N VAL A 155 -19.71 2.52 -2.21
CA VAL A 155 -20.61 2.62 -3.38
C VAL A 155 -20.61 4.06 -3.86
N GLY A 156 -20.46 4.27 -5.16
CA GLY A 156 -20.44 5.62 -5.71
C GLY A 156 -20.58 5.65 -7.21
N ILE A 157 -20.78 6.85 -7.74
CA ILE A 157 -20.88 7.12 -9.18
C ILE A 157 -19.51 7.56 -9.65
N TYR A 158 -18.97 6.86 -10.65
CA TYR A 158 -17.71 7.25 -11.28
C TYR A 158 -17.96 8.31 -12.35
N GLN A 159 -17.17 9.38 -12.31
CA GLN A 159 -17.19 10.43 -13.33
C GLN A 159 -15.80 10.62 -13.94
N MET A 160 -15.75 10.90 -15.24
CA MET A 160 -14.47 11.08 -15.96
C MET A 160 -13.88 12.48 -15.72
N GLU A 161 -14.73 13.46 -15.47
CA GLU A 161 -14.38 14.86 -15.32
C GLU A 161 -14.55 15.32 -13.86
N GLY A 162 -13.84 16.39 -13.50
CA GLY A 162 -13.88 16.96 -12.16
C GLY A 162 -12.76 16.49 -11.24
N ARG A 163 -12.65 17.16 -10.09
CA ARG A 163 -11.60 16.86 -9.09
C ARG A 163 -11.84 15.59 -8.29
N GLN A 164 -13.08 15.21 -8.14
CA GLN A 164 -13.48 14.03 -7.40
C GLN A 164 -14.09 13.04 -8.38
N ARG A 165 -13.36 11.98 -8.68
CA ARG A 165 -13.78 10.99 -9.69
C ARG A 165 -14.84 10.01 -9.21
N ILE A 166 -15.04 9.88 -7.89
CA ILE A 166 -16.09 9.04 -7.30
C ILE A 166 -16.89 9.90 -6.36
N VAL A 167 -18.19 10.00 -6.61
CA VAL A 167 -19.15 10.76 -5.80
C VAL A 167 -20.21 9.79 -5.23
N ASP A 168 -20.73 10.10 -4.07
CA ASP A 168 -21.69 9.25 -3.35
C ASP A 168 -23.16 9.50 -3.77
N SER A 169 -23.41 10.61 -4.48
CA SER A 169 -24.73 10.96 -4.97
C SER A 169 -24.69 11.62 -6.36
N ALA A 170 -25.83 11.64 -7.04
CA ALA A 170 -25.96 12.29 -8.32
C ALA A 170 -25.73 13.82 -8.27
N ASP A 171 -26.00 14.43 -7.11
CA ASP A 171 -25.80 15.88 -6.93
C ASP A 171 -24.31 16.29 -6.95
N GLY A 172 -23.39 15.32 -6.77
CA GLY A 172 -21.96 15.54 -6.86
C GLY A 172 -21.36 15.36 -8.26
N ILE A 173 -22.19 15.03 -9.26
CA ILE A 173 -21.73 14.88 -10.65
C ILE A 173 -21.40 16.26 -11.22
N ALA A 174 -20.19 16.39 -11.77
CA ALA A 174 -19.83 17.59 -12.51
C ALA A 174 -20.70 17.68 -13.78
N GLU A 175 -21.23 18.86 -14.05
CA GLU A 175 -21.90 19.11 -15.32
C GLU A 175 -20.88 18.91 -16.45
N PRO A 176 -21.24 18.17 -17.53
CA PRO A 176 -20.36 17.99 -18.65
C PRO A 176 -20.04 19.38 -19.26
N GLU A 177 -18.77 19.66 -19.50
CA GLU A 177 -18.41 20.85 -20.26
C GLU A 177 -19.07 20.76 -21.64
N GLU A 178 -19.92 21.73 -21.98
CA GLU A 178 -20.47 21.83 -23.32
C GLU A 178 -19.32 22.00 -24.32
N HIS A 179 -18.89 20.92 -24.92
CA HIS A 179 -18.02 20.99 -26.07
C HIS A 179 -18.86 21.59 -27.21
N SER A 180 -18.69 22.86 -27.43
CA SER A 180 -19.15 23.52 -28.64
C SER A 180 -18.30 23.05 -29.83
N GLY A 181 -18.48 21.75 -30.17
CA GLY A 181 -17.93 21.18 -31.37
C GLY A 181 -18.68 21.72 -32.57
N THR A 182 -18.09 22.71 -33.22
CA THR A 182 -18.49 23.10 -34.56
C THR A 182 -18.22 21.91 -35.46
N VAL A 183 -19.30 21.24 -35.89
CA VAL A 183 -19.22 20.22 -36.95
C VAL A 183 -18.97 21.00 -38.22
N GLY A 184 -17.75 20.96 -38.75
CA GLY A 184 -17.39 21.43 -40.08
C GLY A 184 -17.46 20.29 -41.08
#